data_b859b2e21a6200150456fd50e348e99f
#
_entry.id   b859b2e21a6200150456fd50e348e99f
#
_cell.length_a   1.000
_cell.length_b   1.000
_cell.length_c   1.000
_cell.angle_alpha   90.00
_cell.angle_beta   90.00
_cell.angle_gamma   90.00
#
_symmetry.space_group_name_H-M   'P 1'
#
loop_
_entity.id
_entity.type
_entity.pdbx_description
1 polymer ?
#
loop_
_entity_poly.entity_id
_entity_poly.type
_entity_poly.pdbx_seq_one_letter_code
_entity_poly.pdbx_strand_id
1 'polypeptide(L)' 'MGKIKIGLFGFGVVGQGIYEVVRKSKNAHAEIVKICVRDPKKPRKIEVDPSLFTTSVDDILDNQNINLVVEVIDD' A
#
# COMPACT_ATOMS: atom_id res chain seq x y z
N MET A 1 -10.01 -10.89 16.33
CA MET A 1 -8.73 -10.23 16.06
C MET A 1 -8.79 -9.54 14.74
N GLY A 2 -8.42 -8.27 14.71
CA GLY A 2 -8.48 -7.50 13.49
C GLY A 2 -7.29 -7.77 12.59
N LYS A 3 -7.46 -7.46 11.30
CA LYS A 3 -6.37 -7.46 10.35
C LYS A 3 -5.43 -6.29 10.62
N ILE A 4 -4.18 -6.48 10.24
CA ILE A 4 -3.23 -5.38 10.13
C ILE A 4 -3.55 -4.66 8.82
N LYS A 5 -3.97 -3.41 8.92
CA LYS A 5 -4.35 -2.59 7.76
C LYS A 5 -3.25 -1.61 7.48
N ILE A 6 -2.65 -1.74 6.32
CA ILE A 6 -1.38 -1.10 5.99
C ILE A 6 -1.59 0.04 5.01
N GLY A 7 -0.97 1.19 5.32
CA GLY A 7 -0.78 2.25 4.36
C GLY A 7 0.67 2.28 3.92
N LEU A 8 0.92 2.26 2.62
CA LEU A 8 2.27 2.33 2.07
C LEU A 8 2.58 3.72 1.57
N PHE A 9 3.77 4.21 1.90
CA PHE A 9 4.34 5.38 1.25
C PHE A 9 5.40 4.89 0.27
N GLY A 10 5.09 5.02 -1.02
CA GLY A 10 5.95 4.56 -2.09
C GLY A 10 5.52 3.21 -2.63
N PHE A 11 5.80 2.97 -3.91
CA PHE A 11 5.42 1.72 -4.56
C PHE A 11 6.43 1.33 -5.64
N GLY A 12 7.72 1.47 -5.33
CA GLY A 12 8.79 0.97 -6.17
C GLY A 12 8.97 -0.53 -5.98
N VAL A 13 10.18 -1.00 -6.18
CA VAL A 13 10.47 -2.45 -6.13
C VAL A 13 10.09 -3.04 -4.77
N VAL A 14 10.49 -2.37 -3.69
CA VAL A 14 10.22 -2.88 -2.34
C VAL A 14 8.73 -2.83 -2.03
N GLY A 15 8.07 -1.71 -2.35
CA GLY A 15 6.63 -1.57 -2.09
C GLY A 15 5.81 -2.60 -2.86
N GLN A 16 6.16 -2.83 -4.12
CA GLN A 16 5.50 -3.85 -4.92
C GLN A 16 5.72 -5.25 -4.34
N GLY A 17 6.93 -5.51 -3.84
CA GLY A 17 7.22 -6.78 -3.18
C GLY A 17 6.37 -6.99 -1.94
N ILE A 18 6.24 -5.98 -1.11
CA ILE A 18 5.39 -6.05 0.08
C ILE A 18 3.94 -6.31 -0.30
N TYR A 19 3.43 -5.60 -1.31
CA TYR A 19 2.06 -5.78 -1.77
C TYR A 19 1.83 -7.23 -2.22
N GLU A 20 2.77 -7.80 -2.99
CA GLU A 20 2.63 -9.16 -3.48
C GLU A 20 2.62 -10.18 -2.34
N VAL A 21 3.52 -10.02 -1.36
CA VAL A 21 3.57 -10.93 -0.21
C VAL A 21 2.26 -10.88 0.56
N VAL A 22 1.74 -9.69 0.84
CA VAL A 22 0.50 -9.53 1.59
C VAL A 22 -0.67 -10.10 0.81
N ARG A 23 -0.75 -9.83 -0.48
CA ARG A 23 -1.85 -10.28 -1.33
C ARG A 23 -1.88 -11.81 -1.43
N LYS A 24 -0.72 -12.45 -1.48
CA LYS A 24 -0.63 -13.90 -1.63
C LYS A 24 -0.72 -14.66 -0.32
N SER A 25 -0.73 -13.96 0.80
CA SER A 25 -0.81 -14.62 2.11
C SER A 25 -2.18 -15.25 2.29
N LYS A 26 -2.21 -16.55 2.50
CA LYS A 26 -3.46 -17.28 2.68
C LYS A 26 -4.08 -17.03 4.06
N ASN A 27 -3.28 -16.63 5.04
CA ASN A 27 -3.79 -16.37 6.38
C ASN A 27 -4.48 -15.01 6.49
N ALA A 28 -4.28 -14.13 5.53
CA ALA A 28 -5.01 -12.88 5.39
C ALA A 28 -5.11 -12.05 6.67
N HIS A 29 -4.03 -12.02 7.46
CA HIS A 29 -4.01 -11.21 8.68
C HIS A 29 -3.60 -9.77 8.41
N ALA A 30 -3.29 -9.44 7.17
CA ALA A 30 -2.90 -8.11 6.77
C ALA A 30 -3.48 -7.78 5.40
N GLU A 31 -3.72 -6.50 5.16
CA GLU A 31 -4.14 -6.02 3.85
C GLU A 31 -3.55 -4.64 3.59
N ILE A 32 -3.30 -4.35 2.33
CA ILE A 32 -2.89 -3.02 1.90
C ILE A 32 -4.16 -2.21 1.64
N VAL A 33 -4.36 -1.15 2.41
CA VAL A 33 -5.57 -0.33 2.34
C VAL A 33 -5.38 0.85 1.40
N LYS A 34 -4.18 1.46 1.40
CA LYS A 34 -3.92 2.64 0.60
C LYS A 34 -2.43 2.72 0.28
N ILE A 35 -2.12 3.23 -0.89
CA ILE A 35 -0.74 3.40 -1.36
C ILE A 35 -0.58 4.84 -1.84
N CYS A 36 0.28 5.59 -1.16
CA CYS A 36 0.56 6.98 -1.53
C CYS A 36 1.77 7.02 -2.46
N VAL A 37 1.57 7.58 -3.64
CA VAL A 37 2.60 7.69 -4.67
C VAL A 37 2.53 9.07 -5.32
N ARG A 38 3.62 9.49 -5.96
CA ARG A 38 3.64 10.76 -6.69
C ARG A 38 2.88 10.67 -7.99
N ASP A 39 3.00 9.55 -8.69
CA ASP A 39 2.38 9.35 -9.99
C ASP A 39 1.62 8.02 -10.00
N PRO A 40 0.31 8.07 -9.76
CA PRO A 40 -0.49 6.84 -9.75
C PRO A 40 -0.63 6.20 -11.13
N LYS A 41 -0.30 6.95 -12.19
CA LYS A 41 -0.38 6.43 -13.56
C LYS A 41 0.94 5.85 -14.04
N LYS A 42 2.00 5.93 -13.25
CA LYS A 42 3.29 5.38 -13.62
C LYS A 42 3.17 3.87 -13.84
N PRO A 43 3.68 3.35 -14.97
CA PRO A 43 3.65 1.91 -15.20
C PRO A 43 4.39 1.13 -14.12
N ARG A 44 3.79 0.04 -13.69
CA ARG A 44 4.38 -0.83 -12.67
C ARG A 44 4.30 -2.27 -13.15
N LYS A 45 5.16 -3.11 -12.58
CA LYS A 45 5.28 -4.50 -13.03
C LYS A 45 4.11 -5.37 -12.63
N ILE A 46 3.34 -4.95 -11.63
CA ILE A 46 2.21 -5.73 -11.14
C ILE A 46 0.93 -4.92 -11.27
N GLU A 47 -0.17 -5.62 -11.38
CA GLU A 47 -1.48 -4.99 -11.42
C GLU A 47 -1.99 -4.73 -10.01
N VAL A 48 -2.49 -3.53 -9.80
CA VAL A 48 -3.06 -3.11 -8.52
C VAL A 48 -4.35 -2.38 -8.83
N ASP A 49 -5.37 -2.60 -8.00
CA ASP A 49 -6.62 -1.86 -8.11
C ASP A 49 -6.29 -0.35 -8.02
N PRO A 50 -6.62 0.43 -9.05
CA PRO A 50 -6.29 1.87 -9.04
C PRO A 50 -6.88 2.63 -7.86
N SER A 51 -7.95 2.13 -7.27
CA SER A 51 -8.56 2.80 -6.12
C SER A 51 -7.68 2.80 -4.88
N LEU A 52 -6.67 1.95 -4.84
CA LEU A 52 -5.72 1.93 -3.73
C LEU A 52 -4.72 3.08 -3.78
N PHE A 53 -4.47 3.65 -4.96
CA PHE A 53 -3.49 4.72 -5.10
C PHE A 53 -4.05 6.06 -4.68
N THR A 54 -3.21 6.85 -4.04
CA THR A 54 -3.51 8.25 -3.71
C THR A 54 -2.24 9.07 -3.86
N THR A 55 -2.40 10.37 -4.08
CA THR A 55 -1.29 11.31 -4.02
C THR A 55 -1.35 12.13 -2.74
N SER A 56 -2.34 11.92 -1.90
CA SER A 56 -2.52 12.67 -0.67
C SER A 56 -1.99 11.88 0.52
N VAL A 57 -1.03 12.48 1.23
CA VAL A 57 -0.46 11.93 2.45
C VAL A 57 -1.55 11.72 3.51
N ASP A 58 -2.51 12.63 3.56
CA ASP A 58 -3.58 12.57 4.57
C ASP A 58 -4.50 11.37 4.37
N ASP A 59 -4.60 10.83 3.17
CA ASP A 59 -5.39 9.62 2.94
C ASP A 59 -4.82 8.42 3.69
N ILE A 60 -3.58 8.50 4.12
CA ILE A 60 -2.96 7.48 4.96
C ILE A 60 -2.91 7.94 6.42
N LEU A 61 -2.41 9.14 6.67
CA LEU A 61 -2.18 9.59 8.04
C LEU A 61 -3.46 9.84 8.82
N ASP A 62 -4.51 10.28 8.14
CA ASP A 62 -5.81 10.55 8.77
C ASP A 62 -6.79 9.40 8.63
N ASN A 63 -6.36 8.28 8.07
CA ASN A 63 -7.24 7.14 7.82
C ASN A 63 -7.32 6.26 9.06
N GLN A 64 -8.47 6.26 9.71
CA GLN A 64 -8.68 5.49 10.93
C GLN A 64 -8.67 3.98 10.71
N ASN A 65 -8.83 3.54 9.46
CA ASN A 65 -8.75 2.12 9.13
C ASN A 65 -7.31 1.61 9.04
N ILE A 66 -6.33 2.50 8.92
CA ILE A 66 -4.93 2.11 8.81
C ILE A 66 -4.33 2.07 10.20
N ASN A 67 -3.73 0.94 10.56
CA ASN A 67 -3.07 0.78 11.86
C ASN A 67 -1.58 0.49 11.73
N LEU A 68 -1.06 0.41 10.52
CA LEU A 68 0.38 0.28 10.27
C LEU A 68 0.76 1.09 9.04
N VAL A 69 1.73 1.97 9.20
CA VAL A 69 2.25 2.77 8.09
C VAL A 69 3.66 2.28 7.79
N VAL A 70 3.90 1.99 6.53
CA VAL A 70 5.21 1.52 6.07
C VAL A 70 5.75 2.49 5.03
N GLU A 71 6.93 3.03 5.27
CA GLU A 71 7.58 3.92 4.33
C GLU A 71 8.60 3.13 3.53
N VAL A 72 8.37 3.05 2.22
CA VAL A 72 9.24 2.32 1.30
C VAL A 72 9.51 3.17 0.07
N ILE A 73 9.81 4.43 0.30
CA ILE A 73 10.08 5.36 -0.79
C ILE A 73 11.44 5.02 -1.38
N ASP A 74 11.42 4.47 -2.58
CA ASP A 74 12.61 4.26 -3.38
C ASP A 74 12.38 4.91 -4.74
N ASP A 75 13.31 5.67 -5.15
CA ASP A 75 13.22 6.33 -6.46
C ASP A 75 13.84 5.48 -7.56
#